data_e4d9b541ddd22fecb8912e8731b21b6a
#
_entry.id   e4d9b541ddd22fecb8912e8731b21b6a
#
_cell.length_a   1.000
_cell.length_b   1.000
_cell.length_c   1.000
_cell.angle_alpha   90.00
_cell.angle_beta   90.00
_cell.angle_gamma   90.00
#
_symmetry.space_group_name_H-M   'P 1'
#
loop_
_entity.id
_entity.type
_entity.pdbx_description
1 polymer ?
#
loop_
_entity_poly.entity_id
_entity_poly.type
_entity_poly.pdbx_seq_one_letter_code
_entity_poly.pdbx_strand_id
1 'polypeptide(L)'
;MAKRQLARAAGVILLGTALGGVALATPGSGIVSATVVAWGTFQDTVDLKLKVGGNPNDVIHVPGAQDTVMQQVIIAPGGHTGWHSHPGPVVVLITSGTLTFYDGDDLSCSPRTYSAGDAFVDSGQGHVHIARNEGSTNLVLWATFFDVPPGGPFRIDRQDPGNCSF
;
A
#
# COMPACT_ATOMS: atom_id res chain seq x y z
N MET A 1 8.47 71.05 -33.95
CA MET A 1 7.44 70.02 -33.74
C MET A 1 8.09 68.62 -33.84
N ALA A 2 8.42 67.99 -32.72
CA ALA A 2 9.12 66.69 -32.69
C ALA A 2 8.08 65.59 -32.52
N LYS A 3 8.00 64.65 -33.48
CA LYS A 3 7.14 63.42 -33.39
C LYS A 3 7.84 62.37 -32.57
N ARG A 4 7.31 62.03 -31.39
CA ARG A 4 7.71 60.88 -30.60
C ARG A 4 7.10 59.61 -31.21
N GLN A 5 7.95 58.67 -31.62
CA GLN A 5 7.55 57.33 -31.98
C GLN A 5 7.49 56.48 -30.70
N LEU A 6 6.32 55.90 -30.42
CA LEU A 6 6.15 54.89 -29.38
C LEU A 6 6.54 53.53 -29.96
N ALA A 7 7.59 52.92 -29.41
CA ALA A 7 7.92 51.54 -29.67
C ALA A 7 6.99 50.62 -28.84
N ARG A 8 6.22 49.77 -29.53
CA ARG A 8 5.43 48.71 -28.89
C ARG A 8 6.32 47.49 -28.69
N ALA A 9 6.63 47.17 -27.45
CA ALA A 9 7.26 45.91 -27.10
C ALA A 9 6.19 44.79 -27.10
N ALA A 10 6.33 43.83 -28.02
CA ALA A 10 5.52 42.64 -28.02
C ALA A 10 6.12 41.63 -27.00
N GLY A 11 5.45 41.43 -25.88
CA GLY A 11 5.82 40.41 -24.91
C GLY A 11 5.37 39.03 -25.43
N VAL A 12 6.32 38.14 -25.66
CA VAL A 12 6.06 36.73 -25.94
C VAL A 12 5.78 36.03 -24.61
N ILE A 13 4.53 35.61 -24.37
CA ILE A 13 4.16 34.77 -23.25
C ILE A 13 4.47 33.30 -23.66
N LEU A 14 5.55 32.76 -23.12
CA LEU A 14 5.78 31.30 -23.21
C LEU A 14 4.80 30.60 -22.25
N LEU A 15 3.76 29.97 -22.81
CA LEU A 15 2.95 29.01 -22.07
C LEU A 15 3.79 27.73 -21.89
N GLY A 16 4.37 27.57 -20.72
CA GLY A 16 4.98 26.31 -20.31
C GLY A 16 3.87 25.26 -20.09
N THR A 17 3.75 24.30 -20.99
CA THR A 17 2.92 23.09 -20.76
C THR A 17 3.62 22.24 -19.72
N ALA A 18 3.16 22.29 -18.47
CA ALA A 18 3.50 21.28 -17.47
C ALA A 18 2.91 19.95 -17.93
N LEU A 19 3.77 19.05 -18.44
CA LEU A 19 3.43 17.64 -18.63
C LEU A 19 3.29 17.04 -17.23
N GLY A 20 2.08 17.08 -16.67
CA GLY A 20 1.73 16.30 -15.49
C GLY A 20 1.85 14.82 -15.85
N GLY A 21 2.90 14.17 -15.37
CA GLY A 21 3.02 12.70 -15.48
C GLY A 21 1.82 12.05 -14.80
N VAL A 22 1.10 11.21 -15.52
CA VAL A 22 0.06 10.35 -14.93
C VAL A 22 0.79 9.35 -14.07
N ALA A 23 0.65 9.47 -12.74
CA ALA A 23 1.16 8.49 -11.81
C ALA A 23 0.36 7.18 -12.00
N LEU A 24 1.00 6.16 -12.55
CA LEU A 24 0.38 4.85 -12.75
C LEU A 24 0.57 4.02 -11.48
N ALA A 25 -0.53 3.50 -10.93
CA ALA A 25 -0.49 2.51 -9.87
C ALA A 25 0.27 1.26 -10.35
N THR A 26 1.02 0.61 -9.45
CA THR A 26 1.77 -0.61 -9.76
C THR A 26 0.86 -1.82 -9.56
N PRO A 27 0.37 -2.48 -10.61
CA PRO A 27 -0.48 -3.66 -10.46
C PRO A 27 0.32 -4.83 -9.87
N GLY A 28 -0.38 -5.74 -9.19
CA GLY A 28 0.21 -7.01 -8.77
C GLY A 28 0.53 -7.90 -9.97
N SER A 29 1.50 -8.80 -9.80
CA SER A 29 1.92 -9.79 -10.80
C SER A 29 2.08 -11.17 -10.16
N GLY A 30 1.84 -12.24 -10.91
CA GLY A 30 1.98 -13.61 -10.40
C GLY A 30 0.98 -13.97 -9.29
N ILE A 31 -0.13 -13.26 -9.15
CA ILE A 31 -1.20 -13.60 -8.21
C ILE A 31 -1.98 -14.79 -8.78
N VAL A 32 -1.84 -15.95 -8.13
CA VAL A 32 -2.58 -17.18 -8.49
C VAL A 32 -4.04 -17.06 -8.07
N SER A 33 -4.27 -16.56 -6.86
CA SER A 33 -5.61 -16.24 -6.37
C SER A 33 -5.57 -15.18 -5.26
N ALA A 34 -6.66 -14.42 -5.14
CA ALA A 34 -6.91 -13.48 -4.05
C ALA A 34 -8.41 -13.55 -3.72
N THR A 35 -8.77 -14.40 -2.77
CA THR A 35 -10.15 -14.76 -2.46
C THR A 35 -10.57 -14.13 -1.15
N VAL A 36 -11.57 -13.26 -1.18
CA VAL A 36 -12.25 -12.81 0.04
C VAL A 36 -13.08 -13.97 0.58
N VAL A 37 -12.80 -14.40 1.80
CA VAL A 37 -13.45 -15.54 2.43
C VAL A 37 -14.53 -15.12 3.43
N ALA A 38 -14.41 -13.91 3.98
CA ALA A 38 -15.41 -13.33 4.88
C ALA A 38 -15.37 -11.82 4.83
N TRP A 39 -16.55 -11.23 5.04
CA TRP A 39 -16.73 -9.78 5.21
C TRP A 39 -17.80 -9.56 6.29
N GLY A 40 -17.50 -8.70 7.24
CA GLY A 40 -18.42 -8.40 8.34
C GLY A 40 -18.32 -6.95 8.80
N THR A 41 -19.44 -6.42 9.27
CA THR A 41 -19.52 -5.10 9.90
C THR A 41 -19.61 -5.28 11.40
N PHE A 42 -18.80 -4.58 12.17
CA PHE A 42 -18.91 -4.57 13.62
C PHE A 42 -20.26 -3.97 14.04
N GLN A 43 -21.00 -4.70 14.89
CA GLN A 43 -22.29 -4.23 15.39
C GLN A 43 -22.12 -3.34 16.63
N ASP A 44 -21.05 -3.56 17.37
CA ASP A 44 -20.67 -2.74 18.53
C ASP A 44 -19.59 -1.74 18.13
N THR A 45 -19.43 -0.66 18.89
CA THR A 45 -18.28 0.25 18.73
C THR A 45 -16.99 -0.47 19.10
N VAL A 46 -16.09 -0.61 18.15
CA VAL A 46 -14.81 -1.30 18.32
C VAL A 46 -13.66 -0.30 18.22
N ASP A 47 -12.94 -0.08 19.31
CA ASP A 47 -11.69 0.67 19.31
C ASP A 47 -10.51 -0.29 19.29
N LEU A 48 -9.72 -0.26 18.22
CA LEU A 48 -8.52 -1.08 18.09
C LEU A 48 -7.30 -0.28 18.52
N LYS A 49 -6.52 -0.88 19.42
CA LYS A 49 -5.20 -0.37 19.81
C LYS A 49 -4.19 -1.50 19.69
N LEU A 50 -3.35 -1.43 18.67
CA LEU A 50 -2.29 -2.39 18.45
C LEU A 50 -0.94 -1.73 18.75
N LYS A 51 -0.13 -2.41 19.55
CA LYS A 51 1.22 -1.99 19.89
C LYS A 51 2.19 -2.94 19.19
N VAL A 52 2.95 -2.42 18.24
CA VAL A 52 3.84 -3.21 17.38
C VAL A 52 5.26 -2.70 17.55
N GLY A 53 6.28 -3.59 17.57
CA GLY A 53 7.70 -3.22 17.51
C GLY A 53 8.34 -2.83 18.82
N GLY A 54 7.90 -2.93 19.95
CA GLY A 54 8.58 -2.73 21.26
C GLY A 54 8.81 -1.27 21.68
N ASN A 55 8.60 -0.29 20.81
CA ASN A 55 8.55 1.11 21.22
C ASN A 55 7.18 1.41 21.86
N PRO A 56 7.14 1.89 23.12
CA PRO A 56 5.89 2.16 23.81
C PRO A 56 5.01 3.22 23.12
N ASN A 57 5.57 4.03 22.25
CA ASN A 57 4.85 5.10 21.54
C ASN A 57 4.30 4.66 20.16
N ASP A 58 4.70 3.49 19.67
CA ASP A 58 4.23 2.98 18.37
C ASP A 58 2.89 2.25 18.56
N VAL A 59 1.84 3.04 18.66
CA VAL A 59 0.47 2.54 18.82
C VAL A 59 -0.34 2.87 17.57
N ILE A 60 -0.80 1.84 16.88
CA ILE A 60 -1.82 1.95 15.85
C ILE A 60 -3.16 2.08 16.59
N HIS A 61 -3.84 3.22 16.44
CA HIS A 61 -5.13 3.45 17.06
C HIS A 61 -6.19 3.70 15.99
N VAL A 62 -7.23 2.90 16.03
CA VAL A 62 -8.39 2.99 15.13
C VAL A 62 -9.64 3.09 16.00
N PRO A 63 -10.14 4.31 16.23
CA PRO A 63 -11.39 4.51 16.98
C PRO A 63 -12.59 4.20 16.09
N GLY A 64 -13.53 3.41 16.58
CA GLY A 64 -14.78 3.11 15.89
C GLY A 64 -14.57 2.35 14.57
N ALA A 65 -13.75 1.29 14.59
CA ALA A 65 -13.49 0.46 13.42
C ALA A 65 -14.81 -0.02 12.78
N GLN A 66 -14.88 0.03 11.45
CA GLN A 66 -16.09 -0.20 10.67
C GLN A 66 -16.20 -1.67 10.23
N ASP A 67 -15.81 -1.98 8.97
CA ASP A 67 -15.85 -3.34 8.48
C ASP A 67 -14.54 -4.07 8.73
N THR A 68 -14.63 -5.41 8.76
CA THR A 68 -13.48 -6.31 8.74
C THR A 68 -13.59 -7.28 7.58
N VAL A 69 -12.46 -7.55 6.91
CA VAL A 69 -12.40 -8.43 5.74
C VAL A 69 -11.31 -9.47 5.97
N MET A 70 -11.59 -10.71 5.61
CA MET A 70 -10.60 -11.79 5.60
C MET A 70 -10.37 -12.27 4.19
N GLN A 71 -9.11 -12.33 3.76
CA GLN A 71 -8.71 -12.74 2.43
C GLN A 71 -7.60 -13.78 2.49
N GLN A 72 -7.67 -14.78 1.61
CA GLN A 72 -6.53 -15.64 1.28
C GLN A 72 -5.90 -15.16 -0.02
N VAL A 73 -4.55 -15.05 -0.04
CA VAL A 73 -3.79 -14.71 -1.23
C VAL A 73 -2.76 -15.79 -1.50
N ILE A 74 -2.65 -16.20 -2.77
CA ILE A 74 -1.63 -17.13 -3.26
C ILE A 74 -0.82 -16.42 -4.32
N ILE A 75 0.51 -16.36 -4.13
CA ILE A 75 1.45 -15.68 -5.03
C ILE A 75 2.46 -16.70 -5.53
N ALA A 76 2.58 -16.83 -6.85
CA ALA A 76 3.57 -17.69 -7.48
C ALA A 76 5.01 -17.17 -7.24
N PRO A 77 6.03 -18.04 -7.40
CA PRO A 77 7.44 -17.60 -7.37
C PRO A 77 7.68 -16.42 -8.33
N GLY A 78 8.40 -15.39 -7.85
CA GLY A 78 8.66 -14.14 -8.58
C GLY A 78 7.46 -13.17 -8.63
N GLY A 79 6.29 -13.57 -8.12
CA GLY A 79 5.11 -12.71 -8.07
C GLY A 79 5.15 -11.69 -6.93
N HIS A 80 4.27 -10.69 -7.01
CA HIS A 80 4.17 -9.63 -6.03
C HIS A 80 2.78 -8.98 -6.02
N THR A 81 2.44 -8.32 -4.92
CA THR A 81 1.16 -7.61 -4.78
C THR A 81 1.08 -6.31 -5.58
N GLY A 82 2.21 -5.75 -6.05
CA GLY A 82 2.31 -4.35 -6.43
C GLY A 82 2.31 -3.43 -5.21
N TRP A 83 2.76 -2.20 -5.40
CA TRP A 83 2.72 -1.18 -4.35
C TRP A 83 1.29 -0.81 -4.00
N HIS A 84 0.96 -0.86 -2.73
CA HIS A 84 -0.40 -0.59 -2.25
C HIS A 84 -0.41 -0.14 -0.79
N SER A 85 -1.59 0.24 -0.32
CA SER A 85 -1.85 0.58 1.08
C SER A 85 -3.22 0.06 1.50
N HIS A 86 -3.52 0.16 2.79
CA HIS A 86 -4.80 -0.22 3.39
C HIS A 86 -5.41 0.92 4.20
N PRO A 87 -6.76 1.01 4.31
CA PRO A 87 -7.42 2.02 5.14
C PRO A 87 -7.04 1.89 6.62
N GLY A 88 -7.08 0.68 7.15
CA GLY A 88 -6.76 0.35 8.53
C GLY A 88 -5.72 -0.75 8.64
N PRO A 89 -5.37 -1.19 9.85
CA PRO A 89 -4.34 -2.19 10.09
C PRO A 89 -4.73 -3.56 9.53
N VAL A 90 -3.70 -4.34 9.16
CA VAL A 90 -3.86 -5.69 8.62
C VAL A 90 -3.02 -6.66 9.43
N VAL A 91 -3.65 -7.73 9.91
CA VAL A 91 -2.94 -8.88 10.46
C VAL A 91 -2.72 -9.90 9.35
N VAL A 92 -1.45 -10.23 9.09
CA VAL A 92 -1.04 -11.17 8.04
C VAL A 92 -0.43 -12.41 8.67
N LEU A 93 -0.89 -13.59 8.22
CA LEU A 93 -0.36 -14.90 8.61
C LEU A 93 0.17 -15.61 7.38
N ILE A 94 1.38 -16.16 7.46
CA ILE A 94 1.97 -16.94 6.40
C ILE A 94 1.73 -18.42 6.68
N THR A 95 1.09 -19.14 5.74
CA THR A 95 0.78 -20.57 5.91
C THR A 95 1.64 -21.46 5.01
N SER A 96 2.26 -20.90 3.96
CA SER A 96 3.19 -21.63 3.10
C SER A 96 4.13 -20.63 2.39
N GLY A 97 5.35 -21.05 2.13
CA GLY A 97 6.37 -20.25 1.46
C GLY A 97 6.96 -19.16 2.35
N THR A 98 7.54 -18.15 1.73
CA THR A 98 8.16 -16.99 2.39
C THR A 98 7.73 -15.71 1.71
N LEU A 99 7.26 -14.76 2.49
CA LEU A 99 6.91 -13.41 2.05
C LEU A 99 8.11 -12.50 2.30
N THR A 100 8.50 -11.72 1.30
CA THR A 100 9.43 -10.59 1.45
C THR A 100 8.63 -9.30 1.38
N PHE A 101 8.73 -8.49 2.42
CA PHE A 101 8.00 -7.25 2.58
C PHE A 101 8.95 -6.06 2.47
N TYR A 102 8.57 -5.04 1.71
CA TYR A 102 9.32 -3.80 1.57
C TYR A 102 8.40 -2.61 1.87
N ASP A 103 8.91 -1.68 2.67
CA ASP A 103 8.24 -0.42 3.00
C ASP A 103 8.51 0.64 1.92
N GLY A 104 7.48 1.39 1.56
CA GLY A 104 7.59 2.45 0.56
C GLY A 104 8.31 3.70 1.05
N ASP A 105 8.45 3.87 2.36
CA ASP A 105 9.16 4.98 3.00
C ASP A 105 10.58 4.63 3.46
N ASP A 106 11.00 3.35 3.34
CA ASP A 106 12.38 2.93 3.59
C ASP A 106 13.27 3.17 2.38
N LEU A 107 14.03 4.27 2.39
CA LEU A 107 14.97 4.62 1.32
C LEU A 107 16.10 3.61 1.10
N SER A 108 16.32 2.71 2.07
CA SER A 108 17.32 1.64 1.98
C SER A 108 16.78 0.39 1.28
N CYS A 109 15.47 0.35 1.02
CA CYS A 109 14.78 -0.82 0.47
C CYS A 109 15.13 -2.12 1.21
N SER A 110 15.10 -2.07 2.55
CA SER A 110 15.51 -3.20 3.40
C SER A 110 14.40 -4.25 3.45
N PRO A 111 14.67 -5.51 3.06
CA PRO A 111 13.66 -6.56 3.11
C PRO A 111 13.37 -7.00 4.55
N ARG A 112 12.09 -7.25 4.84
CA ARG A 112 11.65 -8.03 6.00
C ARG A 112 11.02 -9.32 5.51
N THR A 113 11.46 -10.47 6.02
CA THR A 113 10.97 -11.77 5.58
C THR A 113 10.14 -12.45 6.64
N TYR A 114 9.07 -13.11 6.20
CA TYR A 114 8.15 -13.88 7.04
C TYR A 114 7.90 -15.24 6.39
N SER A 115 8.15 -16.31 7.13
CA SER A 115 8.02 -17.69 6.65
C SER A 115 6.74 -18.35 7.17
N ALA A 116 6.42 -19.53 6.67
CA ALA A 116 5.27 -20.28 7.14
C ALA A 116 5.31 -20.47 8.66
N GLY A 117 4.23 -20.09 9.33
CA GLY A 117 4.10 -20.04 10.79
C GLY A 117 4.30 -18.63 11.39
N ASP A 118 4.84 -17.68 10.62
CA ASP A 118 4.99 -16.31 11.07
C ASP A 118 3.71 -15.49 10.86
N ALA A 119 3.58 -14.45 11.68
CA ALA A 119 2.55 -13.42 11.52
C ALA A 119 3.15 -12.03 11.76
N PHE A 120 2.58 -11.03 11.11
CA PHE A 120 2.95 -9.63 11.34
C PHE A 120 1.73 -8.71 11.21
N VAL A 121 1.90 -7.48 11.64
CA VAL A 121 0.90 -6.43 11.50
C VAL A 121 1.45 -5.37 10.56
N ASP A 122 0.74 -5.11 9.46
CA ASP A 122 0.86 -3.89 8.69
C ASP A 122 0.02 -2.81 9.34
N SER A 123 0.59 -1.62 9.50
CA SER A 123 -0.08 -0.51 10.18
C SER A 123 -1.33 -0.02 9.46
N GLY A 124 -1.43 -0.24 8.15
CA GLY A 124 -2.48 0.36 7.34
C GLY A 124 -2.40 1.89 7.35
N GLN A 125 -3.56 2.56 7.43
CA GLN A 125 -3.67 4.02 7.55
C GLN A 125 -2.91 4.77 6.44
N GLY A 126 -2.89 4.18 5.24
CA GLY A 126 -2.22 4.74 4.06
C GLY A 126 -0.73 4.40 3.91
N HIS A 127 -0.15 3.62 4.83
CA HIS A 127 1.23 3.13 4.73
C HIS A 127 1.42 2.33 3.44
N VAL A 128 2.39 2.73 2.62
CA VAL A 128 2.66 2.14 1.30
C VAL A 128 3.68 1.03 1.42
N HIS A 129 3.38 -0.12 0.83
CA HIS A 129 4.26 -1.28 0.86
C HIS A 129 4.04 -2.20 -0.34
N ILE A 130 4.95 -3.18 -0.51
CA ILE A 130 4.83 -4.28 -1.46
C ILE A 130 5.21 -5.59 -0.78
N ALA A 131 4.42 -6.65 -1.03
CA ALA A 131 4.74 -8.01 -0.63
C ALA A 131 5.13 -8.81 -1.88
N ARG A 132 6.26 -9.53 -1.79
CA ARG A 132 6.84 -10.30 -2.88
C ARG A 132 7.03 -11.76 -2.47
N ASN A 133 6.91 -12.66 -3.43
CA ASN A 133 7.36 -14.04 -3.29
C ASN A 133 8.70 -14.20 -4.02
N GLU A 134 9.79 -14.06 -3.29
CA GLU A 134 11.16 -14.23 -3.81
C GLU A 134 11.68 -15.67 -3.62
N GLY A 135 10.82 -16.56 -3.12
CA GLY A 135 11.10 -17.98 -2.97
C GLY A 135 10.83 -18.78 -4.24
N SER A 136 10.97 -20.12 -4.13
CA SER A 136 10.81 -21.08 -5.23
C SER A 136 9.48 -21.84 -5.20
N THR A 137 8.65 -21.64 -4.18
CA THR A 137 7.33 -22.27 -4.02
C THR A 137 6.25 -21.20 -3.88
N ASN A 138 4.99 -21.60 -4.04
CA ASN A 138 3.89 -20.65 -3.82
C ASN A 138 3.92 -20.11 -2.38
N LEU A 139 3.82 -18.81 -2.26
CA LEU A 139 3.51 -18.13 -1.01
C LEU A 139 1.99 -18.18 -0.81
N VAL A 140 1.56 -18.64 0.37
CA VAL A 140 0.15 -18.63 0.79
C VAL A 140 0.05 -17.82 2.06
N LEU A 141 -0.74 -16.76 2.04
CA LEU A 141 -1.00 -15.94 3.20
C LEU A 141 -2.50 -15.74 3.45
N TRP A 142 -2.83 -15.44 4.70
CA TRP A 142 -4.14 -14.99 5.14
C TRP A 142 -4.00 -13.58 5.71
N ALA A 143 -4.84 -12.67 5.24
CA ALA A 143 -4.85 -11.30 5.69
C ALA A 143 -6.22 -10.96 6.29
N THR A 144 -6.23 -10.38 7.49
CA THR A 144 -7.42 -9.82 8.11
C THR A 144 -7.27 -8.31 8.17
N PHE A 145 -8.12 -7.62 7.42
CA PHE A 145 -8.16 -6.16 7.31
C PHE A 145 -9.16 -5.61 8.32
N PHE A 146 -8.77 -4.59 9.05
CA PHE A 146 -9.64 -3.88 9.97
C PHE A 146 -9.89 -2.46 9.47
N ASP A 147 -11.00 -1.87 9.94
CA ASP A 147 -11.41 -0.52 9.58
C ASP A 147 -11.53 -0.30 8.06
N VAL A 148 -12.14 -1.25 7.40
CA VAL A 148 -12.50 -1.11 5.98
C VAL A 148 -13.75 -0.23 5.90
N PRO A 149 -13.76 0.81 5.04
CA PRO A 149 -14.97 1.59 4.82
C PRO A 149 -16.13 0.69 4.35
N PRO A 150 -17.37 0.90 4.79
CA PRO A 150 -18.49 0.04 4.43
C PRO A 150 -18.66 -0.12 2.91
N GLY A 151 -18.49 -1.36 2.42
CA GLY A 151 -18.51 -1.66 0.99
C GLY A 151 -17.36 -1.03 0.19
N GLY A 152 -16.39 -0.44 0.86
CA GLY A 152 -15.27 0.26 0.25
C GLY A 152 -14.05 -0.64 -0.01
N PRO A 153 -12.98 -0.09 -0.59
CA PRO A 153 -11.78 -0.85 -0.84
C PRO A 153 -11.00 -1.13 0.46
N PHE A 154 -10.61 -2.38 0.69
CA PHE A 154 -9.66 -2.77 1.73
C PHE A 154 -8.21 -2.75 1.23
N ARG A 155 -8.00 -2.55 -0.07
CA ARG A 155 -6.73 -2.36 -0.75
C ARG A 155 -6.80 -1.15 -1.67
N ILE A 156 -5.78 -0.30 -1.66
CA ILE A 156 -5.67 0.90 -2.47
C ILE A 156 -4.34 0.84 -3.22
N ASP A 157 -4.38 0.66 -4.53
CA ASP A 157 -3.17 0.62 -5.35
C ASP A 157 -2.42 1.97 -5.30
N ARG A 158 -1.10 1.90 -5.23
CA ARG A 158 -0.21 3.05 -5.12
C ARG A 158 0.82 3.06 -6.23
N GLN A 159 1.35 4.24 -6.49
CA GLN A 159 2.51 4.40 -7.36
C GLN A 159 3.74 3.79 -6.68
N ASP A 160 4.67 3.29 -7.50
CA ASP A 160 6.00 2.91 -7.04
C ASP A 160 6.70 4.13 -6.43
N PRO A 161 7.13 4.08 -5.17
CA PRO A 161 7.85 5.18 -4.52
C PRO A 161 9.27 5.37 -5.08
N GLY A 162 9.79 4.42 -5.86
CA GLY A 162 11.11 4.50 -6.50
C GLY A 162 12.28 4.27 -5.54
N ASN A 163 12.02 3.75 -4.36
CA ASN A 163 13.07 3.44 -3.37
C ASN A 163 13.71 2.07 -3.57
N CYS A 164 13.07 1.18 -4.35
CA CYS A 164 13.56 -0.17 -4.65
C CYS A 164 13.81 -0.35 -6.15
N SER A 165 14.86 -1.09 -6.49
CA SER A 165 15.25 -1.36 -7.88
C SER A 165 14.99 -2.82 -8.26
N PHE A 166 13.73 -3.26 -8.32
CA PHE A 166 13.35 -4.60 -8.78
C PHE A 166 12.19 -4.61 -9.76
#